data_d394812f6eae1a74a5498b43168ff2c8
#
_entry.id   d394812f6eae1a74a5498b43168ff2c8
#
_cell.length_a   1.000
_cell.length_b   1.000
_cell.length_c   1.000
_cell.angle_alpha   90.00
_cell.angle_beta   90.00
_cell.angle_gamma   90.00
#
_symmetry.space_group_name_H-M   'P 1'
#
loop_
_entity.id
_entity.type
_entity.pdbx_description
1 polymer ?
#
loop_
_entity_poly.entity_id
_entity_poly.type
_entity_poly.pdbx_seq_one_letter_code
_entity_poly.pdbx_strand_id
1 'polypeptide(L)'
;MPTKSYKWTPVDFASAKVIDKLLTVAGIGNREFDRRTNSAINYGRVRDIRNGLKAPIRLSEFLIICDVCGADPVQTLRDIIAEAERLKRERADEEARRRELAAVAAREQSNIEATLHTLETDPMSLAAYEDPHKHDPDPDNIA
;
A
#
# COMPACT_ATOMS: atom_id res chain seq x y z
N MET A 1 -18.11 14.74 -21.94
CA MET A 1 -18.85 14.20 -20.78
C MET A 1 -17.87 13.97 -19.65
N PRO A 2 -18.07 14.49 -18.47
CA PRO A 2 -17.20 14.16 -17.36
C PRO A 2 -17.34 12.67 -17.03
N THR A 3 -16.20 11.99 -16.98
CA THR A 3 -16.14 10.58 -16.56
C THR A 3 -16.55 10.50 -15.10
N LYS A 4 -17.55 9.70 -14.77
CA LYS A 4 -17.94 9.50 -13.37
C LYS A 4 -16.73 8.92 -12.60
N SER A 5 -16.24 9.67 -11.63
CA SER A 5 -15.24 9.18 -10.70
C SER A 5 -15.93 8.40 -9.58
N TYR A 6 -15.49 7.19 -9.35
CA TYR A 6 -15.99 6.36 -8.26
C TYR A 6 -14.96 6.34 -7.13
N LYS A 7 -15.43 6.58 -5.92
CA LYS A 7 -14.59 6.46 -4.74
C LYS A 7 -14.57 5.00 -4.30
N TRP A 8 -13.43 4.37 -4.46
CA TRP A 8 -13.23 2.99 -4.06
C TRP A 8 -12.93 2.87 -2.57
N THR A 9 -13.61 1.93 -1.92
CA THR A 9 -13.38 1.57 -0.52
C THR A 9 -12.50 0.33 -0.42
N PRO A 10 -11.95 0.00 0.77
CA PRO A 10 -11.20 -1.25 0.95
C PRO A 10 -12.01 -2.50 0.56
N VAL A 11 -13.31 -2.51 0.77
CA VAL A 11 -14.18 -3.61 0.35
C VAL A 11 -14.23 -3.74 -1.18
N ASP A 12 -14.24 -2.63 -1.90
CA ASP A 12 -14.24 -2.63 -3.36
C ASP A 12 -12.93 -3.22 -3.93
N PHE A 13 -11.79 -2.82 -3.36
CA PHE A 13 -10.49 -3.38 -3.74
C PHE A 13 -10.37 -4.86 -3.38
N ALA A 14 -10.86 -5.25 -2.20
CA ALA A 14 -10.90 -6.65 -1.78
C ALA A 14 -11.78 -7.48 -2.72
N SER A 15 -12.92 -6.96 -3.13
CA SER A 15 -13.82 -7.60 -4.10
C SER A 15 -13.12 -7.88 -5.42
N ALA A 16 -12.44 -6.90 -5.98
CA ALA A 16 -11.69 -7.07 -7.23
C ALA A 16 -10.65 -8.19 -7.11
N LYS A 17 -9.90 -8.21 -6.02
CA LYS A 17 -8.85 -9.20 -5.77
C LYS A 17 -9.41 -10.61 -5.57
N VAL A 18 -10.46 -10.78 -4.78
CA VAL A 18 -11.08 -12.08 -4.52
C VAL A 18 -11.73 -12.63 -5.79
N ILE A 19 -12.41 -11.79 -6.55
CA ILE A 19 -13.04 -12.18 -7.84
C ILE A 19 -11.98 -12.59 -8.87
N ASP A 20 -10.89 -11.84 -8.98
CA ASP A 20 -9.79 -12.21 -9.88
C ASP A 20 -9.20 -13.59 -9.52
N LYS A 21 -8.97 -13.82 -8.24
CA LYS A 21 -8.52 -15.12 -7.73
C LYS A 21 -9.52 -16.23 -8.03
N LEU A 22 -10.80 -15.98 -7.81
CA LEU A 22 -11.87 -16.95 -8.06
C LEU A 22 -11.91 -17.38 -9.52
N LEU A 23 -11.88 -16.43 -10.45
CA LEU A 23 -11.85 -16.70 -11.88
C LEU A 23 -10.56 -17.40 -12.33
N THR A 24 -9.44 -17.01 -11.76
CA THR A 24 -8.13 -17.63 -12.03
C THR A 24 -8.10 -19.09 -11.58
N VAL A 25 -8.57 -19.38 -10.37
CA VAL A 25 -8.66 -20.76 -9.83
C VAL A 25 -9.64 -21.61 -10.65
N ALA A 26 -10.75 -21.04 -11.09
CA ALA A 26 -11.72 -21.71 -11.95
C ALA A 26 -11.20 -21.90 -13.38
N GLY A 27 -10.10 -21.29 -13.76
CA GLY A 27 -9.53 -21.37 -15.11
C GLY A 27 -10.36 -20.65 -16.16
N ILE A 28 -11.16 -19.66 -15.79
CA ILE A 28 -12.06 -18.95 -16.69
C ILE A 28 -11.44 -17.61 -17.07
N GLY A 29 -11.10 -17.47 -18.36
CA GLY A 29 -10.65 -16.20 -18.93
C GLY A 29 -11.81 -15.24 -19.21
N ASN A 30 -11.48 -13.98 -19.45
CA ASN A 30 -12.48 -12.92 -19.63
C ASN A 30 -13.40 -13.17 -20.84
N ARG A 31 -12.87 -13.67 -21.95
CA ARG A 31 -13.65 -13.99 -23.15
C ARG A 31 -14.56 -15.19 -22.94
N GLU A 32 -14.07 -16.20 -22.23
CA GLU A 32 -14.86 -17.38 -21.90
C GLU A 32 -16.01 -17.04 -20.96
N PHE A 33 -15.76 -16.16 -19.98
CA PHE A 33 -16.79 -15.67 -19.09
C PHE A 33 -17.89 -14.90 -19.83
N ASP A 34 -17.51 -13.99 -20.73
CA ASP A 34 -18.43 -13.27 -21.61
C ASP A 34 -19.32 -14.26 -22.39
N ARG A 35 -18.70 -15.25 -23.01
CA ARG A 35 -19.41 -16.27 -23.76
C ARG A 35 -20.37 -17.12 -22.91
N ARG A 36 -19.91 -17.57 -21.73
CA ARG A 36 -20.72 -18.39 -20.82
C ARG A 36 -21.93 -17.65 -20.26
N THR A 37 -21.83 -16.36 -20.10
CA THR A 37 -22.92 -15.52 -19.58
C THR A 37 -23.77 -14.88 -20.68
N ASN A 38 -23.55 -15.21 -21.95
CA ASN A 38 -24.17 -14.53 -23.08
C ASN A 38 -24.08 -13.01 -23.01
N SER A 39 -22.89 -12.52 -22.65
CA SER A 39 -22.59 -11.10 -22.47
C SER A 39 -23.41 -10.38 -21.38
N ALA A 40 -23.97 -11.12 -20.44
CA ALA A 40 -24.55 -10.49 -19.23
C ALA A 40 -23.54 -9.63 -18.50
N ILE A 41 -22.27 -10.10 -18.48
CA ILE A 41 -21.10 -9.28 -18.14
C ILE A 41 -20.13 -9.45 -19.30
N ASN A 42 -19.94 -8.42 -20.11
CA ASN A 42 -19.08 -8.50 -21.29
C ASN A 42 -17.60 -8.53 -20.93
N TYR A 43 -16.78 -8.90 -21.90
CA TYR A 43 -15.32 -8.97 -21.77
C TYR A 43 -14.68 -7.75 -21.10
N GLY A 44 -15.03 -6.56 -21.57
CA GLY A 44 -14.48 -5.31 -21.03
C GLY A 44 -14.84 -5.10 -19.57
N ARG A 45 -16.07 -5.42 -19.20
CA ARG A 45 -16.53 -5.29 -17.81
C ARG A 45 -15.88 -6.30 -16.89
N VAL A 46 -15.74 -7.56 -17.28
CA VAL A 46 -15.03 -8.58 -16.50
C VAL A 46 -13.57 -8.17 -16.27
N ARG A 47 -12.91 -7.72 -17.32
CA ARG A 47 -11.55 -7.20 -17.22
C ARG A 47 -11.44 -6.05 -16.22
N ASP A 48 -12.35 -5.08 -16.31
CA ASP A 48 -12.36 -3.92 -15.41
C ASP A 48 -12.61 -4.34 -13.95
N ILE A 49 -13.52 -5.28 -13.71
CA ILE A 49 -13.78 -5.82 -12.37
C ILE A 49 -12.52 -6.48 -11.80
N ARG A 50 -11.87 -7.35 -12.57
CA ARG A 50 -10.67 -8.08 -12.14
C ARG A 50 -9.49 -7.16 -11.84
N ASN A 51 -9.35 -6.09 -12.59
CA ASN A 51 -8.24 -5.15 -12.46
C ASN A 51 -8.54 -3.96 -11.53
N GLY A 52 -9.72 -3.92 -10.93
CA GLY A 52 -10.11 -2.83 -10.05
C GLY A 52 -10.24 -1.49 -10.78
N LEU A 53 -10.76 -1.50 -11.99
CA LEU A 53 -10.91 -0.32 -12.85
C LEU A 53 -12.35 0.13 -12.94
N LYS A 54 -12.56 1.42 -13.17
CA LYS A 54 -13.87 2.05 -13.36
C LYS A 54 -14.80 1.85 -12.16
N ALA A 55 -16.04 1.43 -12.37
CA ALA A 55 -17.02 1.25 -11.30
C ALA A 55 -16.74 -0.03 -10.48
N PRO A 56 -16.93 0.01 -9.16
CA PRO A 56 -16.92 -1.19 -8.35
C PRO A 56 -17.94 -2.21 -8.80
N ILE A 57 -17.75 -3.48 -8.41
CA ILE A 57 -18.65 -4.57 -8.77
C ILE A 57 -20.04 -4.34 -8.19
N ARG A 58 -21.06 -4.65 -8.99
CA ARG A 58 -22.45 -4.65 -8.54
C ARG A 58 -22.77 -6.00 -7.89
N LEU A 59 -23.74 -6.00 -6.98
CA LEU A 59 -24.21 -7.24 -6.36
C LEU A 59 -24.70 -8.26 -7.39
N SER A 60 -25.42 -7.80 -8.42
CA SER A 60 -25.88 -8.68 -9.50
C SER A 60 -24.73 -9.33 -10.28
N GLU A 61 -23.67 -8.56 -10.56
CA GLU A 61 -22.47 -9.06 -11.22
C GLU A 61 -21.74 -10.06 -10.32
N PHE A 62 -21.63 -9.77 -9.04
CA PHE A 62 -21.03 -10.66 -8.03
C PHE A 62 -21.74 -12.03 -8.00
N LEU A 63 -23.06 -12.04 -7.96
CA LEU A 63 -23.83 -13.27 -7.91
C LEU A 63 -23.68 -14.09 -9.20
N ILE A 64 -23.65 -13.44 -10.36
CA ILE A 64 -23.40 -14.10 -11.64
C ILE A 64 -22.01 -14.75 -11.67
N ILE A 65 -21.00 -14.06 -11.19
CA ILE A 65 -19.62 -14.57 -11.14
C ILE A 65 -19.53 -15.79 -10.22
N CYS A 66 -20.11 -15.71 -9.04
CA CYS A 66 -20.16 -16.85 -8.11
C CYS A 66 -20.84 -18.07 -8.72
N ASP A 67 -21.96 -17.86 -9.41
CA ASP A 67 -22.71 -18.94 -10.07
C ASP A 67 -21.86 -19.61 -11.18
N VAL A 68 -21.26 -18.82 -12.04
CA VAL A 68 -20.38 -19.35 -13.12
C VAL A 68 -19.18 -20.10 -12.58
N CYS A 69 -18.59 -19.64 -11.51
CA CYS A 69 -17.44 -20.28 -10.87
C CYS A 69 -17.82 -21.46 -9.96
N GLY A 70 -19.09 -21.69 -9.73
CA GLY A 70 -19.55 -22.70 -8.77
C GLY A 70 -19.19 -22.40 -7.34
N ALA A 71 -19.03 -21.12 -6.99
CA ALA A 71 -18.66 -20.68 -5.66
C ALA A 71 -19.88 -20.30 -4.82
N ASP A 72 -19.80 -20.58 -3.52
CA ASP A 72 -20.81 -20.12 -2.57
C ASP A 72 -20.68 -18.59 -2.39
N PRO A 73 -21.72 -17.80 -2.74
CA PRO A 73 -21.65 -16.35 -2.65
C PRO A 73 -21.48 -15.86 -1.21
N VAL A 74 -22.05 -16.56 -0.22
CA VAL A 74 -21.92 -16.19 1.19
C VAL A 74 -20.47 -16.39 1.69
N GLN A 75 -19.87 -17.51 1.34
CA GLN A 75 -18.46 -17.75 1.68
C GLN A 75 -17.54 -16.79 0.94
N THR A 76 -17.80 -16.53 -0.33
CA THR A 76 -17.03 -15.55 -1.11
C THR A 76 -17.12 -14.15 -0.51
N LEU A 77 -18.30 -13.76 -0.02
CA LEU A 77 -18.47 -12.48 0.67
C LEU A 77 -17.68 -12.43 1.98
N ARG A 78 -17.64 -13.51 2.73
CA ARG A 78 -16.80 -13.61 3.94
C ARG A 78 -15.31 -13.44 3.60
N ASP A 79 -14.87 -14.06 2.52
CA ASP A 79 -13.50 -13.93 2.04
C ASP A 79 -13.18 -12.48 1.64
N ILE A 80 -14.12 -11.79 0.99
CA ILE A 80 -13.99 -10.36 0.66
C ILE A 80 -13.87 -9.51 1.92
N ILE A 81 -14.70 -9.75 2.92
CA ILE A 81 -14.66 -9.02 4.19
C ILE A 81 -13.31 -9.24 4.89
N ALA A 82 -12.84 -10.48 4.96
CA ALA A 82 -11.54 -10.81 5.55
C ALA A 82 -10.39 -10.12 4.81
N GLU A 83 -10.40 -10.12 3.49
CA GLU A 83 -9.41 -9.43 2.67
C GLU A 83 -9.47 -7.91 2.85
N ALA A 84 -10.67 -7.34 2.96
CA ALA A 84 -10.84 -5.92 3.23
C ALA A 84 -10.22 -5.51 4.58
N GLU A 85 -10.41 -6.33 5.61
CA GLU A 85 -9.80 -6.08 6.93
C GLU A 85 -8.26 -6.19 6.86
N ARG A 86 -7.74 -7.14 6.10
CA ARG A 86 -6.29 -7.26 5.86
C ARG A 86 -5.73 -6.03 5.15
N LEU A 87 -6.40 -5.53 4.12
CA LEU A 87 -6.01 -4.32 3.40
C LEU A 87 -6.05 -3.07 4.28
N LYS A 88 -7.04 -2.96 5.15
CA LYS A 88 -7.12 -1.86 6.14
C LYS A 88 -5.94 -1.88 7.09
N ARG A 89 -5.56 -3.05 7.60
CA ARG A 89 -4.40 -3.21 8.50
C ARG A 89 -3.10 -2.85 7.79
N GLU A 90 -2.89 -3.34 6.58
CA GLU A 90 -1.70 -3.00 5.79
C GLU A 90 -1.56 -1.49 5.54
N ARG A 91 -2.67 -0.83 5.21
CA ARG A 91 -2.67 0.63 5.03
C ARG A 91 -2.36 1.38 6.32
N ALA A 92 -2.92 0.94 7.44
CA ALA A 92 -2.63 1.53 8.75
C ALA A 92 -1.16 1.36 9.13
N ASP A 93 -0.59 0.17 8.90
CA ASP A 93 0.82 -0.12 9.16
C ASP A 93 1.75 0.70 8.26
N GLU A 94 1.40 0.84 6.99
CA GLU A 94 2.16 1.65 6.04
C GLU A 94 2.11 3.13 6.42
N GLU A 95 0.95 3.63 6.79
CA GLU A 95 0.79 5.01 7.25
C GLU A 95 1.58 5.27 8.53
N ALA A 96 1.55 4.34 9.49
CA ALA A 96 2.35 4.42 10.70
C ALA A 96 3.85 4.47 10.39
N ARG A 97 4.33 3.63 9.48
CA ARG A 97 5.74 3.66 9.02
C ARG A 97 6.11 4.96 8.34
N ARG A 98 5.24 5.50 7.50
CA ARG A 98 5.46 6.82 6.86
C ARG A 98 5.55 7.94 7.88
N ARG A 99 4.67 7.94 8.89
CA ARG A 99 4.69 8.92 9.98
C ARG A 99 5.98 8.82 10.79
N GLU A 100 6.43 7.61 11.08
CA GLU A 100 7.69 7.38 11.81
C GLU A 100 8.89 7.88 11.01
N LEU A 101 8.97 7.53 9.72
CA LEU A 101 10.02 8.02 8.83
C LEU A 101 10.03 9.54 8.70
N ALA A 102 8.85 10.16 8.58
CA ALA A 102 8.72 11.60 8.54
C ALA A 102 9.17 12.26 9.86
N ALA A 103 8.84 11.63 11.01
CA ALA A 103 9.28 12.10 12.33
C ALA A 103 10.79 12.01 12.48
N VAL A 104 11.42 10.92 12.04
CA VAL A 104 12.87 10.76 12.03
C VAL A 104 13.54 11.82 11.14
N ALA A 105 13.03 12.00 9.93
CA ALA A 105 13.54 13.03 9.00
C ALA A 105 13.42 14.44 9.58
N ALA A 106 12.30 14.74 10.24
CA ALA A 106 12.09 16.04 10.90
C ALA A 106 13.05 16.25 12.06
N ARG A 107 13.37 15.22 12.86
CA ARG A 107 14.36 15.28 13.92
C ARG A 107 15.77 15.51 13.38
N GLU A 108 16.16 14.82 12.34
CA GLU A 108 17.45 15.01 11.66
C GLU A 108 17.58 16.43 11.12
N GLN A 109 16.55 16.94 10.45
CA GLN A 109 16.51 18.31 9.94
C GLN A 109 16.63 19.32 11.08
N SER A 110 15.91 19.15 12.16
CA SER A 110 15.99 19.99 13.35
C SER A 110 17.38 19.99 13.98
N ASN A 111 18.03 18.83 14.05
CA ASN A 111 19.39 18.69 14.56
C ASN A 111 20.42 19.40 13.66
N ILE A 112 20.26 19.28 12.35
CA ILE A 112 21.11 19.98 11.36
C ILE A 112 20.95 21.49 11.51
N GLU A 113 19.72 21.99 11.59
CA GLU A 113 19.44 23.42 11.78
C GLU A 113 20.01 23.96 13.09
N ALA A 114 19.85 23.20 14.19
CA ALA A 114 20.43 23.56 15.47
C ALA A 114 21.94 23.63 15.41
N THR A 115 22.58 22.69 14.75
CA THR A 115 24.07 22.67 14.57
C THR A 115 24.52 23.85 13.72
N LEU A 116 23.83 24.16 12.61
CA LEU A 116 24.12 25.32 11.76
C LEU A 116 23.94 26.63 12.53
N HIS A 117 22.88 26.76 13.31
CA HIS A 117 22.64 27.92 14.15
C HIS A 117 23.78 28.11 15.18
N THR A 118 24.24 27.04 15.82
CA THR A 118 25.37 27.09 16.76
C THR A 118 26.66 27.50 16.05
N LEU A 119 26.93 27.02 14.85
CA LEU A 119 28.06 27.41 14.03
C LEU A 119 28.05 28.91 13.68
N GLU A 120 26.87 29.47 13.40
CA GLU A 120 26.70 30.89 13.07
C GLU A 120 26.82 31.79 14.29
N THR A 121 26.27 31.38 15.43
CA THR A 121 26.17 32.20 16.65
C THR A 121 27.33 32.02 17.60
N ASP A 122 27.89 30.81 17.74
CA ASP A 122 29.00 30.49 18.60
C ASP A 122 29.89 29.38 18.03
N PRO A 123 30.71 29.69 17.01
CA PRO A 123 31.61 28.69 16.43
C PRO A 123 32.64 28.13 17.39
N MET A 124 32.95 28.86 18.47
CA MET A 124 33.92 28.43 19.49
C MET A 124 33.38 27.32 20.40
N SER A 125 32.07 27.22 20.58
CA SER A 125 31.48 26.14 21.39
C SER A 125 31.63 24.76 20.73
N LEU A 126 31.64 24.69 19.43
CA LEU A 126 31.91 23.44 18.68
C LEU A 126 33.41 23.14 18.61
N ALA A 127 34.27 24.17 18.53
CA ALA A 127 35.70 24.03 18.56
C ALA A 127 36.24 23.62 19.94
N ALA A 128 35.45 23.81 21.00
CA ALA A 128 35.78 23.41 22.37
C ALA A 128 35.60 21.90 22.64
N TYR A 129 35.05 21.16 21.70
CA TYR A 129 35.03 19.72 21.80
C TYR A 129 36.41 19.17 21.52
N GLU A 130 37.15 18.90 22.60
CA GLU A 130 38.45 18.27 22.48
C GLU A 130 38.28 16.75 22.41
N ASP A 131 38.93 16.16 21.41
CA ASP A 131 39.04 14.71 21.32
C ASP A 131 39.94 14.28 22.53
N PRO A 132 39.44 13.43 23.46
CA PRO A 132 40.20 12.96 24.58
C PRO A 132 41.45 12.19 24.19
N HIS A 133 41.55 11.72 22.94
CA HIS A 133 42.72 11.02 22.42
C HIS A 133 43.72 11.92 21.69
N LYS A 134 43.41 13.21 21.52
CA LYS A 134 44.25 14.14 20.78
C LYS A 134 45.62 14.39 21.47
N HIS A 135 45.72 14.17 22.77
CA HIS A 135 46.92 14.36 23.58
C HIS A 135 47.55 13.05 24.07
N ASP A 136 47.03 11.91 23.65
CA ASP A 136 47.63 10.63 23.96
C ASP A 136 49.03 10.57 23.30
N PRO A 137 50.09 10.21 24.06
CA PRO A 137 51.40 10.05 23.45
C PRO A 137 51.36 8.92 22.42
N ASP A 138 51.95 9.19 21.28
CA ASP A 138 52.11 8.21 20.22
C ASP A 138 52.93 7.03 20.79
N PRO A 139 52.38 5.81 20.82
CA PRO A 139 53.08 4.64 21.37
C PRO A 139 54.35 4.29 20.59
N ASP A 140 54.49 4.75 19.36
CA ASP A 140 55.68 4.52 18.52
C ASP A 140 56.78 5.55 18.76
N ASN A 141 56.54 6.57 19.58
CA ASN A 141 57.49 7.66 19.86
C ASN A 141 57.99 7.64 21.32
N ILE A 142 58.01 6.49 21.95
CA ILE A 142 58.66 6.31 23.25
C ILE A 142 60.11 5.94 23.01
N ALA A 143 60.96 6.94 23.06
CA ALA A 143 62.40 6.73 23.06
C ALA A 143 62.89 6.30 24.43
#